data_51ca112b0e21a835e4edd552e652c8e8
#
_entry.id   51ca112b0e21a835e4edd552e652c8e8
#
_cell.length_a   1.000
_cell.length_b   1.000
_cell.length_c   1.000
_cell.angle_alpha   90.00
_cell.angle_beta   90.00
_cell.angle_gamma   90.00
#
_symmetry.space_group_name_H-M   'P 1'
#
loop_
_entity.id
_entity.type
_entity.pdbx_description
1 polymer ?
#
loop_
_entity_poly.entity_id
_entity_poly.type
_entity_poly.pdbx_seq_one_letter_code
_entity_poly.pdbx_strand_id
1 'polypeptide(L)'
;MAEEEEKETKHKEGEFDEHISYSFLFFTVSAITLFVTLWAFWDDEYSRRGYKVYQEQYFKEQFAIAETQWKANNTEIKDKEKQIGDNLGAKISKLADDDNYLALVEEVRLKQITLDEAKEKKKFAGSHVDEAYYYYKKALHEGENYDVQIATLHSFQEEVESYDPIILEKQKILNEAENRLLTVKAEQINLEKELADMTREKGQLELTMDFYKPFPFFWKPAEILQTVIPGFGVNSFKEIIYRVDRCMTCHISYQDEHYKDFEQPLKSHPNLDILIKKHPPERTGCTWCHLGQGTVTAPAEHAHGSHHETDQTVEVNEPILHGKLQQATCRNCHAEVIDLEGAPVLSKGKRLFVELGCHGCHLAEGYAQEAKVGPRLNRIKSKADPSWLYRWVKKPRDYLPKTRMPEFKFDEKDALGVTAYLLAASENNYELPEKFESGDADKGKKL
;
A
#
# COMPACT_ATOMS: atom_id res chain seq x y z
N MET A 1 62.49 60.03 43.49
CA MET A 1 61.58 60.25 42.40
C MET A 1 61.74 59.04 41.52
N ALA A 2 60.82 58.12 41.61
CA ALA A 2 60.76 56.91 40.77
C ALA A 2 59.50 57.10 39.96
N GLU A 3 59.64 57.25 38.63
CA GLU A 3 58.55 57.18 37.69
C GLU A 3 58.12 55.73 37.53
N GLU A 4 56.93 55.41 37.97
CA GLU A 4 56.23 54.19 37.62
C GLU A 4 55.74 54.30 36.13
N GLU A 5 56.42 53.58 35.27
CA GLU A 5 55.88 53.33 33.87
C GLU A 5 54.71 52.41 33.96
N GLU A 6 53.54 52.93 33.81
CA GLU A 6 52.32 52.18 33.56
C GLU A 6 52.36 51.60 32.12
N LYS A 7 52.74 50.33 32.00
CA LYS A 7 52.63 49.59 30.74
C LYS A 7 51.16 49.24 30.45
N GLU A 8 50.55 50.11 29.69
CA GLU A 8 49.28 49.81 29.02
C GLU A 8 49.49 48.62 28.03
N THR A 9 49.16 47.41 28.45
CA THR A 9 49.10 46.29 27.56
C THR A 9 47.87 46.38 26.69
N LYS A 10 48.03 46.92 25.46
CA LYS A 10 47.04 46.80 24.42
C LYS A 10 46.89 45.30 24.07
N HIS A 11 45.84 44.65 24.56
CA HIS A 11 45.44 43.35 24.09
C HIS A 11 45.05 43.47 22.58
N LYS A 12 45.76 42.75 21.73
CA LYS A 12 45.34 42.53 20.35
C LYS A 12 44.15 41.60 20.37
N GLU A 13 43.03 42.04 19.78
CA GLU A 13 41.88 41.17 19.56
C GLU A 13 42.32 39.89 18.84
N GLY A 14 42.14 38.71 19.50
CA GLY A 14 42.44 37.39 18.95
C GLY A 14 43.68 36.67 19.58
N GLU A 15 44.47 37.27 20.49
CA GLU A 15 45.53 36.55 21.22
C GLU A 15 44.96 35.87 22.48
N PHE A 16 45.20 34.55 22.61
CA PHE A 16 44.87 33.80 23.82
C PHE A 16 45.81 34.22 24.95
N ASP A 17 45.27 34.67 26.07
CA ASP A 17 46.03 34.96 27.26
C ASP A 17 46.37 33.66 28.02
N GLU A 18 47.60 33.23 27.98
CA GLU A 18 48.08 31.98 28.62
C GLU A 18 47.90 31.98 30.16
N HIS A 19 47.66 33.12 30.77
CA HIS A 19 47.45 33.26 32.22
C HIS A 19 46.00 33.12 32.66
N ILE A 20 45.06 33.13 31.72
CA ILE A 20 43.63 32.96 32.00
C ILE A 20 43.21 31.52 31.73
N SER A 21 42.70 30.84 32.77
CA SER A 21 42.15 29.50 32.62
C SER A 21 40.75 29.57 31.98
N TYR A 22 40.64 29.11 30.76
CA TYR A 22 39.37 29.00 30.05
C TYR A 22 38.61 27.70 30.35
N SER A 23 39.11 26.86 31.27
CA SER A 23 38.52 25.55 31.56
C SER A 23 37.06 25.62 32.01
N PHE A 24 36.72 26.62 32.84
CA PHE A 24 35.33 26.81 33.28
C PHE A 24 34.42 27.28 32.14
N LEU A 25 34.89 28.19 31.29
CA LEU A 25 34.14 28.65 30.11
C LEU A 25 33.93 27.49 29.14
N PHE A 26 34.98 26.71 28.86
CA PHE A 26 34.89 25.54 28.00
C PHE A 26 33.91 24.50 28.56
N PHE A 27 33.96 24.20 29.86
CA PHE A 27 33.05 23.30 30.53
C PHE A 27 31.59 23.76 30.41
N THR A 28 31.31 25.05 30.69
CA THR A 28 29.96 25.61 30.60
C THR A 28 29.41 25.59 29.19
N VAL A 29 30.21 26.01 28.21
CA VAL A 29 29.78 25.99 26.78
C VAL A 29 29.54 24.54 26.34
N SER A 30 30.43 23.61 26.69
CA SER A 30 30.26 22.19 26.35
C SER A 30 29.00 21.59 27.01
N ALA A 31 28.75 21.93 28.29
CA ALA A 31 27.55 21.45 29.00
C ALA A 31 26.26 22.03 28.39
N ILE A 32 26.24 23.32 28.04
CA ILE A 32 25.11 23.94 27.37
C ILE A 32 24.89 23.30 25.97
N THR A 33 25.96 23.12 25.22
CA THR A 33 25.86 22.47 23.89
C THR A 33 25.32 21.07 24.02
N LEU A 34 25.82 20.27 24.98
CA LEU A 34 25.27 18.92 25.23
C LEU A 34 23.80 18.97 25.61
N PHE A 35 23.41 19.86 26.51
CA PHE A 35 22.01 20.02 26.93
C PHE A 35 21.11 20.41 25.76
N VAL A 36 21.50 21.41 24.96
CA VAL A 36 20.74 21.85 23.77
C VAL A 36 20.64 20.72 22.75
N THR A 37 21.71 19.95 22.54
CA THR A 37 21.70 18.82 21.62
C THR A 37 20.76 17.71 22.10
N LEU A 38 20.81 17.36 23.39
CA LEU A 38 19.90 16.38 23.98
C LEU A 38 18.45 16.87 23.95
N TRP A 39 18.21 18.14 24.23
CA TRP A 39 16.89 18.74 24.15
C TRP A 39 16.35 18.79 22.71
N ALA A 40 17.18 19.18 21.75
CA ALA A 40 16.79 19.19 20.33
C ALA A 40 16.47 17.78 19.82
N PHE A 41 17.27 16.77 20.25
CA PHE A 41 16.99 15.37 19.95
C PHE A 41 15.65 14.92 20.55
N TRP A 42 15.42 15.26 21.82
CA TRP A 42 14.17 14.93 22.50
C TRP A 42 12.96 15.64 21.85
N ASP A 43 13.09 16.92 21.51
CA ASP A 43 12.05 17.69 20.84
C ASP A 43 11.71 17.10 19.46
N ASP A 44 12.75 16.76 18.66
CA ASP A 44 12.51 16.13 17.35
C ASP A 44 11.84 14.76 17.49
N GLU A 45 12.28 13.96 18.47
CA GLU A 45 11.82 12.59 18.63
C GLU A 45 10.39 12.50 19.19
N TYR A 46 10.02 13.36 20.14
CA TYR A 46 8.75 13.26 20.86
C TYR A 46 7.73 14.35 20.47
N SER A 47 8.18 15.59 20.22
CA SER A 47 7.26 16.70 19.97
C SER A 47 6.88 16.82 18.49
N ARG A 48 7.84 16.63 17.58
CA ARG A 48 7.63 16.87 16.14
C ARG A 48 7.14 15.65 15.37
N ARG A 49 7.28 14.45 15.92
CA ARG A 49 6.91 13.19 15.25
C ARG A 49 5.68 12.56 15.89
N GLY A 50 4.56 13.28 15.89
CA GLY A 50 3.30 12.85 16.51
C GLY A 50 2.78 11.49 16.03
N TYR A 51 3.12 11.06 14.81
CA TYR A 51 2.74 9.75 14.30
C TYR A 51 3.29 8.57 15.12
N LYS A 52 4.39 8.76 15.85
CA LYS A 52 4.99 7.71 16.70
C LYS A 52 4.06 7.25 17.80
N VAL A 53 3.30 8.18 18.38
CA VAL A 53 2.30 7.87 19.43
C VAL A 53 1.24 6.92 18.88
N TYR A 54 0.75 7.16 17.67
CA TYR A 54 -0.28 6.33 17.03
C TYR A 54 0.27 4.95 16.66
N GLN A 55 1.49 4.87 16.13
CA GLN A 55 2.12 3.60 15.82
C GLN A 55 2.43 2.79 17.08
N GLU A 56 2.89 3.44 18.16
CA GLU A 56 3.13 2.78 19.44
C GLU A 56 1.82 2.21 20.02
N GLN A 57 0.72 2.95 19.96
CA GLN A 57 -0.59 2.46 20.38
C GLN A 57 -1.03 1.24 19.54
N TYR A 58 -0.84 1.30 18.23
CA TYR A 58 -1.11 0.20 17.32
C TYR A 58 -0.26 -1.04 17.65
N PHE A 59 1.04 -0.88 17.89
CA PHE A 59 1.94 -2.00 18.23
C PHE A 59 1.55 -2.65 19.56
N LYS A 60 1.19 -1.85 20.56
CA LYS A 60 0.69 -2.34 21.85
C LYS A 60 -0.56 -3.18 21.69
N GLU A 61 -1.52 -2.71 20.90
CA GLU A 61 -2.76 -3.41 20.66
C GLU A 61 -2.55 -4.71 19.89
N GLN A 62 -1.75 -4.69 18.83
CA GLN A 62 -1.42 -5.89 18.05
C GLN A 62 -0.71 -6.94 18.89
N PHE A 63 0.23 -6.53 19.76
CA PHE A 63 0.87 -7.43 20.71
C PHE A 63 -0.14 -8.05 21.68
N ALA A 64 -1.03 -7.24 22.25
CA ALA A 64 -2.05 -7.71 23.20
C ALA A 64 -3.04 -8.68 22.56
N ILE A 65 -3.45 -8.42 21.30
CA ILE A 65 -4.31 -9.33 20.52
C ILE A 65 -3.59 -10.66 20.32
N ALA A 66 -2.36 -10.61 19.80
CA ALA A 66 -1.57 -11.81 19.52
C ALA A 66 -1.29 -12.61 20.81
N GLU A 67 -0.96 -11.94 21.91
CA GLU A 67 -0.74 -12.57 23.21
C GLU A 67 -2.02 -13.25 23.76
N THR A 68 -3.16 -12.59 23.61
CA THR A 68 -4.43 -13.12 24.06
C THR A 68 -4.83 -14.35 23.24
N GLN A 69 -4.69 -14.29 21.93
CA GLN A 69 -4.94 -15.42 21.04
C GLN A 69 -3.96 -16.56 21.29
N TRP A 70 -2.68 -16.24 21.50
CA TRP A 70 -1.67 -17.25 21.82
C TRP A 70 -1.96 -17.96 23.14
N LYS A 71 -2.36 -17.22 24.19
CA LYS A 71 -2.74 -17.80 25.49
C LYS A 71 -3.98 -18.69 25.39
N ALA A 72 -5.00 -18.24 24.66
CA ALA A 72 -6.22 -19.01 24.44
C ALA A 72 -5.93 -20.29 23.68
N ASN A 73 -5.17 -20.20 22.59
CA ASN A 73 -4.81 -21.34 21.76
C ASN A 73 -3.82 -22.28 22.45
N ASN A 74 -2.86 -21.75 23.20
CA ASN A 74 -1.77 -22.57 23.76
C ASN A 74 -2.27 -23.63 24.77
N THR A 75 -3.35 -23.34 25.53
CA THR A 75 -3.91 -24.30 26.48
C THR A 75 -4.67 -25.43 25.76
N GLU A 76 -5.41 -25.12 24.72
CA GLU A 76 -6.21 -26.10 23.96
C GLU A 76 -5.33 -26.86 22.94
N ILE A 77 -4.41 -26.16 22.30
CA ILE A 77 -3.52 -26.74 21.27
C ILE A 77 -2.51 -27.70 21.90
N LYS A 78 -1.97 -27.43 23.08
CA LYS A 78 -0.94 -28.25 23.71
C LYS A 78 -1.41 -29.67 24.01
N ASP A 79 -2.66 -29.82 24.45
CA ASP A 79 -3.24 -31.13 24.70
C ASP A 79 -3.57 -31.87 23.39
N LYS A 80 -4.10 -31.15 22.41
CA LYS A 80 -4.37 -31.70 21.05
C LYS A 80 -3.07 -32.08 20.32
N GLU A 81 -2.06 -31.21 20.36
CA GLU A 81 -0.74 -31.45 19.77
C GLU A 81 -0.11 -32.72 20.33
N LYS A 82 -0.18 -32.90 21.65
CA LYS A 82 0.27 -34.14 22.30
C LYS A 82 -0.53 -35.34 21.86
N GLN A 83 -1.87 -35.25 21.84
CA GLN A 83 -2.73 -36.35 21.43
C GLN A 83 -2.50 -36.79 19.97
N ILE A 84 -2.37 -35.79 19.06
CA ILE A 84 -2.10 -36.06 17.64
C ILE A 84 -0.68 -36.59 17.47
N GLY A 85 0.30 -36.07 18.20
CA GLY A 85 1.66 -36.58 18.21
C GLY A 85 1.74 -38.03 18.67
N ASP A 86 1.04 -38.38 19.75
CA ASP A 86 0.96 -39.77 20.27
C ASP A 86 0.27 -40.70 19.25
N ASN A 87 -0.83 -40.23 18.62
CA ASN A 87 -1.54 -41.00 17.59
C ASN A 87 -0.66 -41.18 16.33
N LEU A 88 0.04 -40.14 15.91
CA LEU A 88 0.97 -40.21 14.78
C LEU A 88 2.12 -41.16 15.06
N GLY A 89 2.72 -41.09 16.25
CA GLY A 89 3.77 -42.02 16.69
C GLY A 89 3.30 -43.48 16.69
N ALA A 90 2.10 -43.75 17.23
CA ALA A 90 1.50 -45.09 17.21
C ALA A 90 1.21 -45.56 15.78
N LYS A 91 0.78 -44.68 14.88
CA LYS A 91 0.52 -45.01 13.46
C LYS A 91 1.81 -45.33 12.71
N ILE A 92 2.85 -44.50 12.91
CA ILE A 92 4.18 -44.75 12.30
C ILE A 92 4.75 -46.10 12.77
N SER A 93 4.64 -46.41 14.07
CA SER A 93 5.12 -47.68 14.59
C SER A 93 4.35 -48.88 13.98
N LYS A 94 3.02 -48.80 13.86
CA LYS A 94 2.21 -49.80 13.20
C LYS A 94 2.58 -50.01 11.73
N LEU A 95 2.83 -48.91 11.00
CA LEU A 95 3.25 -49.02 9.59
C LEU A 95 4.66 -49.60 9.46
N ALA A 96 5.56 -49.28 10.39
CA ALA A 96 6.92 -49.86 10.38
C ALA A 96 6.94 -51.38 10.54
N ASP A 97 5.94 -51.94 11.22
CA ASP A 97 5.79 -53.39 11.45
C ASP A 97 4.82 -54.07 10.46
N ASP A 98 4.24 -53.29 9.49
CA ASP A 98 3.28 -53.81 8.51
C ASP A 98 4.01 -54.34 7.25
N ASP A 99 4.04 -55.68 7.10
CA ASP A 99 4.68 -56.32 5.95
C ASP A 99 4.11 -55.86 4.61
N ASN A 100 2.81 -55.52 4.52
CA ASN A 100 2.18 -55.03 3.30
C ASN A 100 2.67 -53.64 2.95
N TYR A 101 2.79 -52.76 3.95
CA TYR A 101 3.36 -51.42 3.77
C TYR A 101 4.82 -51.48 3.32
N LEU A 102 5.63 -52.33 3.96
CA LEU A 102 7.05 -52.51 3.59
C LEU A 102 7.19 -53.03 2.16
N ALA A 103 6.34 -53.98 1.77
CA ALA A 103 6.32 -54.53 0.41
C ALA A 103 5.95 -53.43 -0.63
N LEU A 104 4.97 -52.54 -0.33
CA LEU A 104 4.59 -51.43 -1.20
C LEU A 104 5.71 -50.38 -1.32
N VAL A 105 6.41 -50.10 -0.24
CA VAL A 105 7.57 -49.17 -0.26
C VAL A 105 8.66 -49.73 -1.17
N GLU A 106 8.98 -51.00 -1.06
CA GLU A 106 9.98 -51.66 -1.90
C GLU A 106 9.50 -51.76 -3.37
N GLU A 107 8.21 -52.00 -3.61
CA GLU A 107 7.65 -51.96 -4.97
C GLU A 107 7.84 -50.59 -5.62
N VAL A 108 7.47 -49.51 -4.95
CA VAL A 108 7.66 -48.12 -5.44
C VAL A 108 9.14 -47.88 -5.74
N ARG A 109 10.06 -48.25 -4.84
CA ARG A 109 11.50 -48.12 -5.03
C ARG A 109 11.99 -48.84 -6.28
N LEU A 110 11.57 -50.07 -6.50
CA LEU A 110 11.95 -50.84 -7.68
C LEU A 110 11.37 -50.26 -8.98
N LYS A 111 10.11 -49.78 -8.97
CA LYS A 111 9.52 -49.11 -10.14
C LYS A 111 10.23 -47.79 -10.47
N GLN A 112 10.59 -46.99 -9.45
CA GLN A 112 11.40 -45.78 -9.65
C GLN A 112 12.73 -46.12 -10.33
N ILE A 113 13.46 -47.09 -9.84
CA ILE A 113 14.73 -47.54 -10.46
C ILE A 113 14.54 -47.89 -11.94
N THR A 114 13.49 -48.68 -12.25
CA THR A 114 13.26 -49.08 -13.65
C THR A 114 12.87 -47.91 -14.55
N LEU A 115 12.21 -46.88 -14.03
CA LEU A 115 11.93 -45.62 -14.74
C LEU A 115 13.20 -44.84 -14.98
N ASP A 116 14.04 -44.69 -13.96
CA ASP A 116 15.30 -43.92 -14.06
C ASP A 116 16.26 -44.60 -15.04
N GLU A 117 16.37 -45.95 -15.02
CA GLU A 117 17.14 -46.69 -16.05
C GLU A 117 16.65 -46.42 -17.48
N ALA A 118 15.33 -46.34 -17.68
CA ALA A 118 14.78 -46.01 -19.01
C ALA A 118 15.09 -44.58 -19.42
N LYS A 119 15.03 -43.61 -18.49
CA LYS A 119 15.41 -42.21 -18.73
C LYS A 119 16.90 -42.07 -19.03
N GLU A 120 17.76 -42.81 -18.32
CA GLU A 120 19.21 -42.82 -18.57
C GLU A 120 19.53 -43.40 -19.94
N LYS A 121 18.87 -44.50 -20.34
CA LYS A 121 19.02 -45.07 -21.67
C LYS A 121 18.64 -44.06 -22.78
N LYS A 122 17.51 -43.39 -22.61
CA LYS A 122 17.08 -42.31 -23.51
C LYS A 122 18.13 -41.20 -23.60
N LYS A 123 18.66 -40.77 -22.45
CA LYS A 123 19.69 -39.73 -22.39
C LYS A 123 20.97 -40.17 -23.10
N PHE A 124 21.36 -41.40 -22.94
CA PHE A 124 22.52 -41.97 -23.62
C PHE A 124 22.31 -42.05 -25.15
N ALA A 125 21.14 -42.54 -25.60
CA ALA A 125 20.78 -42.46 -27.02
C ALA A 125 20.77 -41.06 -27.58
N GLY A 126 20.32 -40.08 -26.76
CA GLY A 126 20.39 -38.61 -27.12
C GLY A 126 21.80 -38.12 -27.40
N SER A 127 22.83 -38.65 -26.72
CA SER A 127 24.20 -38.27 -26.98
C SER A 127 24.70 -38.72 -28.39
N HIS A 128 24.16 -39.83 -28.90
CA HIS A 128 24.41 -40.28 -30.27
C HIS A 128 23.73 -39.36 -31.31
N VAL A 129 22.57 -38.84 -30.98
CA VAL A 129 21.94 -37.80 -31.84
C VAL A 129 22.82 -36.57 -31.95
N ASP A 130 23.34 -36.10 -30.81
CA ASP A 130 24.25 -34.94 -30.79
C ASP A 130 25.51 -35.15 -31.59
N GLU A 131 26.12 -36.34 -31.48
CA GLU A 131 27.29 -36.74 -32.25
C GLU A 131 26.95 -36.83 -33.73
N ALA A 132 25.87 -37.48 -34.12
CA ALA A 132 25.45 -37.59 -35.54
C ALA A 132 25.12 -36.24 -36.14
N TYR A 133 24.50 -35.35 -35.35
CA TYR A 133 24.22 -33.96 -35.74
C TYR A 133 25.50 -33.19 -36.00
N TYR A 134 26.53 -33.36 -35.18
CA TYR A 134 27.83 -32.74 -35.41
C TYR A 134 28.41 -33.18 -36.74
N TYR A 135 28.43 -34.50 -37.05
CA TYR A 135 29.00 -35.00 -38.35
C TYR A 135 28.16 -34.54 -39.54
N TYR A 136 26.83 -34.47 -39.40
CA TYR A 136 25.98 -33.91 -40.45
C TYR A 136 26.33 -32.44 -40.74
N LYS A 137 26.45 -31.63 -39.69
CA LYS A 137 26.81 -30.22 -39.83
C LYS A 137 28.20 -30.01 -40.42
N LYS A 138 29.15 -30.87 -40.05
CA LYS A 138 30.51 -30.85 -40.60
C LYS A 138 30.49 -31.13 -42.09
N ALA A 139 29.86 -32.20 -42.56
CA ALA A 139 29.76 -32.55 -43.99
C ALA A 139 29.04 -31.44 -44.78
N LEU A 140 27.97 -30.83 -44.22
CA LEU A 140 27.31 -29.71 -44.84
C LEU A 140 28.20 -28.49 -45.00
N HIS A 141 29.05 -28.18 -44.01
CA HIS A 141 30.00 -27.06 -44.07
C HIS A 141 31.13 -27.29 -45.05
N GLU A 142 31.60 -28.52 -45.15
CA GLU A 142 32.70 -28.92 -46.05
C GLU A 142 32.24 -29.14 -47.51
N GLY A 143 30.89 -29.05 -47.75
CA GLY A 143 30.32 -29.23 -49.09
C GLY A 143 30.33 -30.68 -49.59
N GLU A 144 30.46 -31.63 -48.69
CA GLU A 144 30.42 -33.07 -48.97
C GLU A 144 28.98 -33.59 -49.12
N ASN A 145 28.85 -34.79 -49.73
CA ASN A 145 27.56 -35.48 -49.75
C ASN A 145 27.21 -35.95 -48.32
N TYR A 146 26.08 -35.46 -47.77
CA TYR A 146 25.63 -35.69 -46.39
C TYR A 146 24.46 -36.67 -46.26
N ASP A 147 24.08 -37.41 -47.34
CA ASP A 147 22.93 -38.32 -47.33
C ASP A 147 23.06 -39.41 -46.29
N VAL A 148 24.25 -39.93 -46.07
CA VAL A 148 24.53 -40.99 -45.05
C VAL A 148 24.44 -40.40 -43.65
N GLN A 149 25.00 -39.20 -43.41
CA GLN A 149 25.00 -38.56 -42.11
C GLN A 149 23.57 -38.16 -41.68
N ILE A 150 22.74 -37.69 -42.59
CA ILE A 150 21.34 -37.37 -42.29
C ILE A 150 20.50 -38.61 -42.02
N ALA A 151 20.74 -39.71 -42.76
CA ALA A 151 20.07 -40.98 -42.50
C ALA A 151 20.46 -41.55 -41.12
N THR A 152 21.75 -41.45 -40.74
CA THR A 152 22.24 -41.84 -39.42
C THR A 152 21.63 -40.98 -38.31
N LEU A 153 21.56 -39.66 -38.52
CA LEU A 153 20.91 -38.73 -37.58
C LEU A 153 19.44 -39.14 -37.36
N HIS A 154 18.68 -39.35 -38.40
CA HIS A 154 17.27 -39.74 -38.30
C HIS A 154 17.10 -41.07 -37.58
N SER A 155 17.97 -42.06 -37.84
CA SER A 155 17.90 -43.37 -37.16
C SER A 155 18.11 -43.26 -35.64
N PHE A 156 19.04 -42.40 -35.20
CA PHE A 156 19.23 -42.13 -33.76
C PHE A 156 18.07 -41.31 -33.14
N GLN A 157 17.48 -40.37 -33.91
CA GLN A 157 16.27 -39.69 -33.47
C GLN A 157 15.10 -40.63 -33.26
N GLU A 158 14.87 -41.57 -34.21
CA GLU A 158 13.85 -42.61 -34.06
C GLU A 158 14.14 -43.52 -32.84
N GLU A 159 15.41 -43.85 -32.60
CA GLU A 159 15.81 -44.59 -31.38
C GLU A 159 15.43 -43.84 -30.11
N VAL A 160 15.76 -42.53 -30.01
CA VAL A 160 15.41 -41.70 -28.86
C VAL A 160 13.89 -41.61 -28.65
N GLU A 161 13.13 -41.41 -29.74
CA GLU A 161 11.67 -41.34 -29.69
C GLU A 161 11.05 -42.69 -29.24
N SER A 162 11.68 -43.82 -29.56
CA SER A 162 11.22 -45.16 -29.16
C SER A 162 11.17 -45.35 -27.63
N TYR A 163 11.97 -44.57 -26.88
CA TYR A 163 11.96 -44.58 -25.42
C TYR A 163 10.76 -43.86 -24.81
N ASP A 164 10.10 -42.92 -25.52
CA ASP A 164 9.00 -42.12 -24.98
C ASP A 164 7.80 -43.00 -24.50
N PRO A 165 7.27 -43.90 -25.31
CA PRO A 165 6.18 -44.78 -24.83
C PRO A 165 6.60 -45.66 -23.68
N ILE A 166 7.86 -46.14 -23.64
CA ILE A 166 8.39 -46.97 -22.56
C ILE A 166 8.46 -46.16 -21.24
N ILE A 167 8.96 -44.93 -21.29
CA ILE A 167 9.02 -44.03 -20.13
C ILE A 167 7.61 -43.71 -19.64
N LEU A 168 6.69 -43.40 -20.55
CA LEU A 168 5.31 -43.10 -20.21
C LEU A 168 4.62 -44.25 -19.51
N GLU A 169 4.79 -45.48 -20.01
CA GLU A 169 4.22 -46.68 -19.38
C GLU A 169 4.81 -46.93 -17.99
N LYS A 170 6.16 -46.85 -17.86
CA LYS A 170 6.82 -46.99 -16.57
C LYS A 170 6.39 -45.93 -15.55
N GLN A 171 6.22 -44.70 -16.01
CA GLN A 171 5.70 -43.59 -15.17
C GLN A 171 4.27 -43.90 -14.68
N LYS A 172 3.41 -44.44 -15.56
CA LYS A 172 2.06 -44.82 -15.19
C LYS A 172 2.06 -45.92 -14.12
N ILE A 173 2.89 -46.97 -14.31
CA ILE A 173 3.02 -48.07 -13.34
C ILE A 173 3.55 -47.55 -11.99
N LEU A 174 4.52 -46.64 -11.99
CA LEU A 174 5.02 -45.98 -10.79
C LEU A 174 3.92 -45.22 -10.07
N ASN A 175 3.19 -44.35 -10.81
CA ASN A 175 2.10 -43.57 -10.23
C ASN A 175 1.00 -44.46 -9.62
N GLU A 176 0.69 -45.58 -10.21
CA GLU A 176 -0.26 -46.57 -9.66
C GLU A 176 0.26 -47.18 -8.33
N ALA A 177 1.55 -47.52 -8.26
CA ALA A 177 2.18 -48.02 -7.04
C ALA A 177 2.24 -46.93 -5.95
N GLU A 178 2.61 -45.71 -6.29
CA GLU A 178 2.61 -44.55 -5.38
C GLU A 178 1.20 -44.26 -4.83
N ASN A 179 0.17 -44.29 -5.67
CA ASN A 179 -1.21 -44.07 -5.24
C ASN A 179 -1.67 -45.18 -4.23
N ARG A 180 -1.26 -46.43 -4.43
CA ARG A 180 -1.54 -47.51 -3.44
C ARG A 180 -0.82 -47.23 -2.12
N LEU A 181 0.45 -46.84 -2.15
CA LEU A 181 1.22 -46.45 -0.97
C LEU A 181 0.60 -45.23 -0.26
N LEU A 182 0.20 -44.18 -1.00
CA LEU A 182 -0.50 -43.01 -0.46
C LEU A 182 -1.81 -43.39 0.23
N THR A 183 -2.56 -44.36 -0.30
CA THR A 183 -3.80 -44.84 0.33
C THR A 183 -3.54 -45.45 1.70
N VAL A 184 -2.47 -46.23 1.83
CA VAL A 184 -2.07 -46.81 3.12
C VAL A 184 -1.56 -45.77 4.10
N LYS A 185 -0.87 -44.74 3.60
CA LYS A 185 -0.37 -43.60 4.38
C LYS A 185 -1.40 -42.51 4.67
N ALA A 186 -2.58 -42.55 4.09
CA ALA A 186 -3.54 -41.45 4.11
C ALA A 186 -3.84 -40.94 5.53
N GLU A 187 -4.00 -41.83 6.50
CA GLU A 187 -4.25 -41.43 7.89
C GLU A 187 -3.02 -40.76 8.52
N GLN A 188 -1.82 -41.28 8.27
CA GLN A 188 -0.56 -40.66 8.72
C GLN A 188 -0.42 -39.25 8.14
N ILE A 189 -0.61 -39.10 6.82
CA ILE A 189 -0.52 -37.80 6.12
C ILE A 189 -1.53 -36.81 6.66
N ASN A 190 -2.75 -37.27 6.97
CA ASN A 190 -3.77 -36.40 7.55
C ASN A 190 -3.38 -35.90 8.95
N LEU A 191 -2.84 -36.79 9.80
CA LEU A 191 -2.35 -36.42 11.14
C LEU A 191 -1.14 -35.49 11.06
N GLU A 192 -0.20 -35.72 10.13
CA GLU A 192 0.94 -34.84 9.89
C GLU A 192 0.49 -33.47 9.42
N LYS A 193 -0.49 -33.38 8.52
CA LYS A 193 -1.06 -32.12 8.03
C LYS A 193 -1.77 -31.37 9.16
N GLU A 194 -2.58 -32.04 9.96
CA GLU A 194 -3.28 -31.43 11.08
C GLU A 194 -2.29 -30.87 12.11
N LEU A 195 -1.23 -31.64 12.43
CA LEU A 195 -0.16 -31.15 13.30
C LEU A 195 0.59 -29.95 12.73
N ALA A 196 0.91 -29.99 11.43
CA ALA A 196 1.60 -28.91 10.76
C ALA A 196 0.76 -27.62 10.70
N ASP A 197 -0.54 -27.73 10.44
CA ASP A 197 -1.45 -26.59 10.40
C ASP A 197 -1.57 -25.93 11.78
N MET A 198 -1.71 -26.70 12.86
CA MET A 198 -1.72 -26.17 14.23
C MET A 198 -0.38 -25.53 14.62
N THR A 199 0.74 -26.14 14.28
CA THR A 199 2.08 -25.60 14.56
C THR A 199 2.32 -24.31 13.80
N ARG A 200 1.79 -24.18 12.57
CA ARG A 200 1.88 -22.99 11.74
C ARG A 200 1.13 -21.81 12.36
N GLU A 201 -0.11 -22.00 12.82
CA GLU A 201 -0.89 -20.94 13.49
C GLU A 201 -0.18 -20.44 14.75
N LYS A 202 0.29 -21.36 15.58
CA LYS A 202 1.07 -21.02 16.78
C LYS A 202 2.34 -20.24 16.41
N GLY A 203 3.09 -20.71 15.43
CA GLY A 203 4.30 -20.04 14.94
C GLY A 203 4.02 -18.66 14.38
N GLN A 204 2.90 -18.44 13.68
CA GLN A 204 2.50 -17.13 13.19
C GLN A 204 2.19 -16.16 14.33
N LEU A 205 1.49 -16.62 15.39
CA LEU A 205 1.23 -15.78 16.57
C LEU A 205 2.52 -15.43 17.31
N GLU A 206 3.44 -16.38 17.47
CA GLU A 206 4.76 -16.14 18.07
C GLU A 206 5.59 -15.13 17.26
N LEU A 207 5.61 -15.24 15.94
CA LEU A 207 6.26 -14.27 15.06
C LEU A 207 5.62 -12.90 15.16
N THR A 208 4.30 -12.82 15.25
CA THR A 208 3.57 -11.57 15.44
C THR A 208 3.91 -10.94 16.79
N MET A 209 3.93 -11.74 17.86
CA MET A 209 4.34 -11.26 19.17
C MET A 209 5.79 -10.78 19.18
N ASP A 210 6.72 -11.52 18.59
CA ASP A 210 8.11 -11.11 18.49
C ASP A 210 8.30 -9.83 17.65
N PHE A 211 7.51 -9.68 16.60
CA PHE A 211 7.53 -8.49 15.75
C PHE A 211 7.07 -7.22 16.49
N TYR A 212 6.03 -7.33 17.33
CA TYR A 212 5.48 -6.20 18.09
C TYR A 212 5.99 -6.11 19.52
N LYS A 213 6.86 -7.01 19.96
CA LYS A 213 7.41 -7.06 21.30
C LYS A 213 8.11 -5.76 21.67
N PRO A 214 7.85 -5.23 22.88
CA PRO A 214 8.57 -4.07 23.36
C PRO A 214 10.05 -4.37 23.58
N PHE A 215 10.91 -3.48 23.15
CA PHE A 215 12.30 -3.46 23.58
C PHE A 215 12.39 -3.06 25.07
N PRO A 216 13.49 -3.29 25.79
CA PRO A 216 13.57 -3.07 27.22
C PRO A 216 13.11 -1.69 27.72
N PHE A 217 13.15 -0.66 26.85
CA PHE A 217 12.77 0.71 27.20
C PHE A 217 11.86 1.40 26.20
N PHE A 218 11.55 0.77 25.04
CA PHE A 218 10.71 1.35 23.99
C PHE A 218 10.09 0.24 23.14
N TRP A 219 8.99 0.58 22.47
CA TRP A 219 8.35 -0.28 21.50
C TRP A 219 9.14 -0.28 20.17
N LYS A 220 8.73 -1.15 19.24
CA LYS A 220 9.29 -1.16 17.90
C LYS A 220 9.43 0.28 17.39
N PRO A 221 10.57 0.64 16.78
CA PRO A 221 10.75 1.96 16.19
C PRO A 221 9.65 2.27 15.18
N ALA A 222 9.07 3.45 15.30
CA ALA A 222 8.08 3.93 14.35
C ALA A 222 8.74 4.28 13.02
N GLU A 223 8.05 3.97 11.92
CA GLU A 223 8.54 4.16 10.56
C GLU A 223 7.63 5.11 9.78
N ILE A 224 8.20 5.86 8.84
CA ILE A 224 7.41 6.62 7.87
C ILE A 224 6.99 5.68 6.74
N LEU A 225 5.71 5.33 6.72
CA LEU A 225 5.11 4.55 5.65
C LEU A 225 4.79 5.47 4.48
N GLN A 226 5.40 5.22 3.33
CA GLN A 226 5.35 6.10 2.18
C GLN A 226 5.05 5.33 0.90
N THR A 227 4.14 5.88 0.09
CA THR A 227 3.85 5.43 -1.27
C THR A 227 4.06 6.57 -2.25
N VAL A 228 4.64 6.30 -3.40
CA VAL A 228 4.79 7.27 -4.50
C VAL A 228 3.80 6.90 -5.59
N ILE A 229 2.84 7.78 -5.83
CA ILE A 229 1.74 7.56 -6.77
C ILE A 229 1.79 8.56 -7.92
N PRO A 230 1.36 8.19 -9.13
CA PRO A 230 1.19 9.15 -10.21
C PRO A 230 0.06 10.13 -9.87
N GLY A 231 0.29 11.42 -10.09
CA GLY A 231 -0.76 12.43 -10.00
C GLY A 231 -1.66 12.43 -11.24
N PHE A 232 -2.79 13.16 -11.17
CA PHE A 232 -3.70 13.33 -12.31
C PHE A 232 -3.26 14.45 -13.28
N GLY A 233 -2.18 15.16 -12.96
CA GLY A 233 -1.65 16.25 -13.76
C GLY A 233 -0.32 15.89 -14.45
N VAL A 234 0.02 16.71 -15.44
CA VAL A 234 1.33 16.66 -16.09
C VAL A 234 2.04 18.02 -15.88
N ASN A 235 3.37 17.95 -15.81
CA ASN A 235 4.19 19.16 -15.74
C ASN A 235 4.26 19.89 -17.12
N SER A 236 4.97 20.99 -17.18
CA SER A 236 5.18 21.77 -18.43
C SER A 236 5.84 20.94 -19.54
N PHE A 237 6.54 19.87 -19.20
CA PHE A 237 7.20 18.95 -20.14
C PHE A 237 6.29 17.76 -20.55
N LYS A 238 5.01 17.76 -20.13
CA LYS A 238 4.02 16.68 -20.35
C LYS A 238 4.38 15.35 -19.64
N GLU A 239 5.20 15.41 -18.60
CA GLU A 239 5.52 14.28 -17.76
C GLU A 239 4.54 14.19 -16.58
N ILE A 240 4.20 12.97 -16.14
CA ILE A 240 3.32 12.75 -15.01
C ILE A 240 3.96 13.30 -13.74
N ILE A 241 3.23 14.12 -13.00
CA ILE A 241 3.66 14.62 -11.69
C ILE A 241 3.39 13.52 -10.67
N TYR A 242 4.45 13.00 -10.03
CA TYR A 242 4.32 12.03 -8.95
C TYR A 242 4.02 12.74 -7.63
N ARG A 243 3.19 12.10 -6.80
CA ARG A 243 2.86 12.54 -5.45
C ARG A 243 3.39 11.54 -4.44
N VAL A 244 3.87 12.06 -3.31
CA VAL A 244 4.25 11.26 -2.15
C VAL A 244 3.08 11.22 -1.19
N ASP A 245 2.70 10.01 -0.77
CA ASP A 245 1.61 9.76 0.16
C ASP A 245 2.14 9.04 1.40
N ARG A 246 2.01 9.67 2.56
CA ARG A 246 2.45 9.19 3.88
C ARG A 246 1.31 9.04 4.87
N CYS A 247 0.06 9.11 4.42
CA CYS A 247 -1.11 9.06 5.28
C CYS A 247 -1.14 7.78 6.14
N MET A 248 -0.68 6.65 5.58
CA MET A 248 -0.57 5.38 6.30
C MET A 248 0.39 5.44 7.50
N THR A 249 1.25 6.45 7.60
CA THR A 249 2.16 6.63 8.75
C THR A 249 1.39 6.86 10.05
N CYS A 250 0.29 7.61 10.00
CA CYS A 250 -0.61 7.84 11.14
C CYS A 250 -1.80 6.88 11.12
N HIS A 251 -2.39 6.64 9.94
CA HIS A 251 -3.54 5.76 9.74
C HIS A 251 -3.12 4.30 9.51
N ILE A 252 -2.26 3.76 10.39
CA ILE A 252 -1.60 2.47 10.20
C ILE A 252 -2.57 1.27 10.20
N SER A 253 -3.70 1.38 10.90
CA SER A 253 -4.69 0.31 11.09
C SER A 253 -5.85 0.35 10.08
N TYR A 254 -5.74 1.12 9.00
CA TYR A 254 -6.82 1.36 8.05
C TYR A 254 -7.42 0.10 7.39
N GLN A 255 -6.65 -1.01 7.30
CA GLN A 255 -7.09 -2.28 6.73
C GLN A 255 -7.66 -3.28 7.75
N ASP A 256 -7.45 -3.06 9.04
CA ASP A 256 -7.74 -4.03 10.07
C ASP A 256 -9.14 -3.80 10.68
N GLU A 257 -10.04 -4.76 10.49
CA GLU A 257 -11.42 -4.70 10.99
C GLU A 257 -11.52 -4.59 12.52
N HIS A 258 -10.50 -5.04 13.26
CA HIS A 258 -10.46 -4.91 14.71
C HIS A 258 -10.61 -3.46 15.16
N TYR A 259 -10.08 -2.51 14.36
CA TYR A 259 -10.08 -1.08 14.71
C TYR A 259 -11.32 -0.31 14.26
N LYS A 260 -12.41 -0.98 13.81
CA LYS A 260 -13.60 -0.29 13.30
C LYS A 260 -14.26 0.65 14.32
N ASP A 261 -14.16 0.34 15.62
CA ASP A 261 -14.76 1.09 16.71
C ASP A 261 -13.75 1.99 17.45
N PHE A 262 -12.51 2.03 16.97
CA PHE A 262 -11.48 2.93 17.48
C PHE A 262 -11.71 4.37 16.98
N GLU A 263 -11.07 5.32 17.65
CA GLU A 263 -11.05 6.70 17.19
C GLU A 263 -9.93 6.94 16.15
N GLN A 264 -10.07 8.05 15.39
CA GLN A 264 -9.04 8.44 14.45
C GLN A 264 -7.74 8.80 15.22
N PRO A 265 -6.55 8.50 14.65
CA PRO A 265 -6.31 7.99 13.30
C PRO A 265 -6.29 6.45 13.18
N LEU A 266 -6.55 5.71 14.26
CA LEU A 266 -6.48 4.25 14.28
C LEU A 266 -7.76 3.56 13.77
N LYS A 267 -8.81 4.31 13.49
CA LYS A 267 -10.05 3.73 12.98
C LYS A 267 -9.86 3.08 11.61
N SER A 268 -10.39 1.84 11.46
CA SER A 268 -10.42 1.15 10.17
C SER A 268 -11.18 1.95 9.12
N HIS A 269 -10.77 1.82 7.87
CA HIS A 269 -11.49 2.42 6.75
C HIS A 269 -12.87 1.77 6.57
N PRO A 270 -13.96 2.53 6.39
CA PRO A 270 -15.27 1.95 6.10
C PRO A 270 -15.27 1.29 4.72
N ASN A 271 -16.12 0.26 4.55
CA ASN A 271 -16.29 -0.45 3.27
C ASN A 271 -14.97 -1.05 2.73
N LEU A 272 -14.22 -1.74 3.57
CA LEU A 272 -12.92 -2.35 3.24
C LEU A 272 -12.98 -3.19 1.94
N ASP A 273 -14.02 -4.01 1.77
CA ASP A 273 -14.16 -4.90 0.61
C ASP A 273 -14.35 -4.14 -0.71
N ILE A 274 -15.11 -3.05 -0.69
CA ILE A 274 -15.44 -2.28 -1.89
C ILE A 274 -14.33 -1.27 -2.22
N LEU A 275 -13.79 -0.58 -1.20
CA LEU A 275 -12.85 0.51 -1.42
C LEU A 275 -11.41 0.03 -1.32
N ILE A 276 -10.99 -0.47 -0.19
CA ILE A 276 -9.58 -0.78 0.07
C ILE A 276 -9.08 -1.99 -0.71
N LYS A 277 -9.86 -3.09 -0.77
CA LYS A 277 -9.44 -4.27 -1.55
C LYS A 277 -9.38 -4.01 -3.06
N LYS A 278 -10.27 -3.15 -3.59
CA LYS A 278 -10.25 -2.77 -5.02
C LYS A 278 -9.25 -1.67 -5.34
N HIS A 279 -8.93 -0.81 -4.37
CA HIS A 279 -8.01 0.32 -4.49
C HIS A 279 -6.97 0.26 -3.35
N PRO A 280 -6.03 -0.70 -3.39
CA PRO A 280 -5.05 -0.85 -2.33
C PRO A 280 -4.16 0.40 -2.23
N PRO A 281 -4.05 1.01 -1.04
CA PRO A 281 -3.30 2.26 -0.84
C PRO A 281 -1.83 2.19 -1.22
N GLU A 282 -1.23 1.00 -1.25
CA GLU A 282 0.13 0.78 -1.74
C GLU A 282 0.28 1.14 -3.23
N ARG A 283 -0.82 1.14 -3.98
CA ARG A 283 -0.85 1.46 -5.42
C ARG A 283 -1.51 2.79 -5.74
N THR A 284 -2.55 3.13 -4.98
CA THR A 284 -3.39 4.33 -5.25
C THR A 284 -3.11 5.46 -4.28
N GLY A 285 -2.42 5.19 -3.16
CA GLY A 285 -2.33 6.10 -2.04
C GLY A 285 -3.70 6.40 -1.43
N CYS A 286 -3.72 7.31 -0.50
CA CYS A 286 -4.93 7.82 0.14
C CYS A 286 -5.38 9.14 -0.50
N THR A 287 -4.41 9.96 -0.95
CA THR A 287 -4.67 11.31 -1.49
C THR A 287 -5.40 11.33 -2.83
N TRP A 288 -5.45 10.22 -3.59
CA TRP A 288 -6.31 10.15 -4.78
C TRP A 288 -7.80 10.28 -4.45
N CYS A 289 -8.20 9.70 -3.31
CA CYS A 289 -9.59 9.72 -2.87
C CYS A 289 -9.87 10.86 -1.88
N HIS A 290 -8.92 11.13 -0.98
CA HIS A 290 -9.16 12.05 0.13
C HIS A 290 -8.65 13.47 -0.14
N LEU A 291 -7.75 13.70 -1.11
CA LEU A 291 -6.97 14.92 -1.24
C LEU A 291 -6.04 15.12 -0.02
N GLY A 292 -5.77 16.34 0.39
CA GLY A 292 -4.88 16.65 1.52
C GLY A 292 -3.40 16.69 1.12
N GLN A 293 -2.55 16.96 2.10
CA GLN A 293 -1.09 17.09 1.92
C GLN A 293 -0.38 15.78 2.28
N GLY A 294 -0.30 14.85 1.32
CA GLY A 294 0.24 13.51 1.54
C GLY A 294 1.69 13.46 2.05
N THR A 295 2.48 14.51 1.85
CA THR A 295 3.89 14.56 2.30
C THR A 295 4.06 14.86 3.78
N VAL A 296 3.03 15.40 4.43
CA VAL A 296 3.10 15.87 5.82
C VAL A 296 2.81 14.74 6.79
N THR A 297 3.65 14.59 7.80
CA THR A 297 3.49 13.58 8.87
C THR A 297 3.17 14.18 10.24
N ALA A 298 3.27 15.50 10.38
CA ALA A 298 2.90 16.24 11.61
C ALA A 298 2.94 17.76 11.34
N PRO A 299 2.08 18.56 11.95
CA PRO A 299 0.87 18.18 12.67
C PRO A 299 -0.27 17.74 11.73
N ALA A 300 -1.30 17.10 12.28
CA ALA A 300 -2.42 16.55 11.49
C ALA A 300 -3.17 17.63 10.68
N GLU A 301 -3.31 18.83 11.24
CA GLU A 301 -3.97 19.97 10.59
C GLU A 301 -3.30 20.34 9.26
N HIS A 302 -2.00 20.29 9.19
CA HIS A 302 -1.25 20.55 7.96
C HIS A 302 -1.43 19.43 6.93
N ALA A 303 -1.51 18.18 7.37
CA ALA A 303 -1.77 17.04 6.49
C ALA A 303 -3.19 17.08 5.91
N HIS A 304 -4.17 17.48 6.71
CA HIS A 304 -5.58 17.48 6.33
C HIS A 304 -6.02 18.79 5.66
N GLY A 305 -5.23 19.86 5.81
CA GLY A 305 -5.59 21.14 5.24
C GLY A 305 -6.75 21.81 5.96
N SER A 306 -6.75 21.80 7.29
CA SER A 306 -7.75 22.54 8.06
C SER A 306 -7.58 24.05 7.83
N HIS A 307 -8.68 24.69 7.46
CA HIS A 307 -8.77 26.15 7.36
C HIS A 307 -8.83 26.75 8.77
N HIS A 308 -7.71 26.86 9.46
CA HIS A 308 -7.64 27.76 10.60
C HIS A 308 -7.26 29.16 10.10
N GLU A 309 -8.17 30.09 10.25
CA GLU A 309 -8.03 31.52 9.85
C GLU A 309 -6.84 32.24 10.52
N THR A 310 -6.06 31.56 11.36
CA THR A 310 -5.02 32.17 12.19
C THR A 310 -3.58 31.89 11.75
N ASP A 311 -3.34 30.93 10.85
CA ASP A 311 -1.97 30.67 10.38
C ASP A 311 -1.83 31.02 8.89
N GLN A 312 -1.35 32.25 8.64
CA GLN A 312 -1.16 32.82 7.31
C GLN A 312 0.02 32.18 6.53
N THR A 313 0.65 31.14 7.03
CA THR A 313 1.90 30.61 6.48
C THR A 313 1.76 29.28 5.73
N VAL A 314 0.61 28.60 5.79
CA VAL A 314 0.42 27.33 5.09
C VAL A 314 -0.70 27.44 4.06
N GLU A 315 -0.32 27.68 2.81
CA GLU A 315 -1.23 27.51 1.66
C GLU A 315 -1.56 26.03 1.49
N VAL A 316 -2.73 25.62 1.91
CA VAL A 316 -3.25 24.27 1.65
C VAL A 316 -4.03 24.28 0.35
N ASN A 317 -3.38 23.89 -0.73
CA ASN A 317 -3.97 23.90 -2.07
C ASN A 317 -5.12 22.89 -2.24
N GLU A 318 -5.12 21.79 -1.51
CA GLU A 318 -6.12 20.73 -1.64
C GLU A 318 -6.51 20.17 -0.25
N PRO A 319 -7.45 20.81 0.47
CA PRO A 319 -7.92 20.28 1.75
C PRO A 319 -8.69 18.98 1.58
N ILE A 320 -8.72 18.14 2.62
CA ILE A 320 -9.51 16.91 2.62
C ILE A 320 -11.00 17.25 2.47
N LEU A 321 -11.67 16.58 1.54
CA LEU A 321 -13.13 16.61 1.46
C LEU A 321 -13.73 15.73 2.56
N HIS A 322 -14.61 16.31 3.35
CA HIS A 322 -15.20 15.61 4.49
C HIS A 322 -16.52 14.90 4.15
N GLY A 323 -16.74 13.77 4.81
CA GLY A 323 -17.98 13.01 4.76
C GLY A 323 -18.35 12.56 3.35
N LYS A 324 -19.61 12.74 2.98
CA LYS A 324 -20.14 12.22 1.71
C LYS A 324 -19.67 12.99 0.47
N LEU A 325 -19.16 14.21 0.62
CA LEU A 325 -18.60 14.99 -0.47
C LEU A 325 -17.29 14.39 -1.02
N GLN A 326 -16.61 13.60 -0.22
CA GLN A 326 -15.42 12.85 -0.61
C GLN A 326 -15.64 11.99 -1.86
N GLN A 327 -16.86 11.49 -2.09
CA GLN A 327 -17.20 10.72 -3.28
C GLN A 327 -17.00 11.51 -4.60
N ALA A 328 -16.85 12.84 -4.54
CA ALA A 328 -16.58 13.65 -5.72
C ALA A 328 -15.28 13.23 -6.43
N THR A 329 -14.26 12.79 -5.69
CA THR A 329 -12.97 12.38 -6.24
C THR A 329 -13.03 11.07 -7.04
N CYS A 330 -14.03 10.23 -6.83
CA CYS A 330 -14.22 8.99 -7.59
C CYS A 330 -14.31 9.24 -9.09
N ARG A 331 -14.80 10.41 -9.52
CA ARG A 331 -14.91 10.77 -10.93
C ARG A 331 -13.56 10.85 -11.64
N ASN A 332 -12.47 11.10 -10.94
CA ASN A 332 -11.14 11.21 -11.55
C ASN A 332 -10.77 9.96 -12.36
N CYS A 333 -11.25 8.78 -11.91
CA CYS A 333 -11.06 7.51 -12.62
C CYS A 333 -12.37 6.96 -13.21
N HIS A 334 -13.54 7.26 -12.61
CA HIS A 334 -14.85 6.73 -12.96
C HIS A 334 -15.77 7.78 -13.62
N ALA A 335 -15.22 8.56 -14.56
CA ALA A 335 -15.94 9.66 -15.19
C ALA A 335 -17.21 9.19 -15.94
N GLU A 336 -17.13 8.09 -16.68
CA GLU A 336 -18.21 7.56 -17.52
C GLU A 336 -19.27 6.76 -16.74
N VAL A 337 -18.97 6.33 -15.51
CA VAL A 337 -19.85 5.45 -14.72
C VAL A 337 -20.93 6.29 -14.05
N ILE A 338 -22.21 6.02 -14.35
CA ILE A 338 -23.36 6.70 -13.72
C ILE A 338 -23.61 6.14 -12.33
N ASP A 339 -23.69 4.82 -12.21
CA ASP A 339 -23.92 4.12 -10.94
C ASP A 339 -22.64 3.46 -10.47
N LEU A 340 -22.02 4.04 -9.46
CA LEU A 340 -20.75 3.58 -8.90
C LEU A 340 -20.98 2.96 -7.52
N GLU A 341 -20.69 1.66 -7.40
CA GLU A 341 -20.67 0.96 -6.12
C GLU A 341 -19.68 1.65 -5.17
N GLY A 342 -20.10 1.89 -3.93
CA GLY A 342 -19.28 2.65 -2.96
C GLY A 342 -19.41 4.18 -3.04
N ALA A 343 -20.04 4.75 -4.09
CA ALA A 343 -20.25 6.18 -4.24
C ALA A 343 -21.73 6.56 -4.54
N PRO A 344 -22.69 6.15 -3.70
CA PRO A 344 -24.12 6.34 -3.98
C PRO A 344 -24.53 7.82 -4.01
N VAL A 345 -23.84 8.71 -3.28
CA VAL A 345 -24.15 10.15 -3.27
C VAL A 345 -23.76 10.78 -4.60
N LEU A 346 -22.57 10.45 -5.13
CA LEU A 346 -22.15 10.91 -6.46
C LEU A 346 -23.08 10.39 -7.56
N SER A 347 -23.42 9.09 -7.52
CA SER A 347 -24.31 8.45 -8.48
C SER A 347 -25.68 9.10 -8.50
N LYS A 348 -26.25 9.38 -7.33
CA LYS A 348 -27.53 10.11 -7.20
C LYS A 348 -27.42 11.52 -7.78
N GLY A 349 -26.31 12.23 -7.48
CA GLY A 349 -26.07 13.57 -7.99
C GLY A 349 -25.98 13.64 -9.51
N LYS A 350 -25.30 12.68 -10.14
CA LYS A 350 -25.23 12.57 -11.61
C LYS A 350 -26.61 12.39 -12.22
N ARG A 351 -27.43 11.49 -11.68
CA ARG A 351 -28.80 11.28 -12.17
C ARG A 351 -29.64 12.54 -12.03
N LEU A 352 -29.69 13.14 -10.86
CA LEU A 352 -30.46 14.37 -10.63
C LEU A 352 -30.03 15.54 -11.54
N PHE A 353 -28.74 15.68 -11.80
CA PHE A 353 -28.22 16.75 -12.69
C PHE A 353 -28.77 16.62 -14.11
N VAL A 354 -28.91 15.38 -14.58
CA VAL A 354 -29.48 15.09 -15.91
C VAL A 354 -31.00 15.20 -15.89
N GLU A 355 -31.67 14.53 -14.97
CA GLU A 355 -33.14 14.44 -14.90
C GLU A 355 -33.80 15.81 -14.68
N LEU A 356 -33.19 16.67 -13.87
CA LEU A 356 -33.68 18.01 -13.60
C LEU A 356 -33.24 19.06 -14.65
N GLY A 357 -32.47 18.62 -15.65
CA GLY A 357 -32.04 19.47 -16.75
C GLY A 357 -31.08 20.61 -16.37
N CYS A 358 -30.28 20.46 -15.32
CA CYS A 358 -29.34 21.49 -14.91
C CYS A 358 -28.38 21.92 -16.04
N HIS A 359 -27.97 20.95 -16.88
CA HIS A 359 -27.18 21.18 -18.08
C HIS A 359 -27.87 22.02 -19.14
N GLY A 360 -29.19 22.20 -19.08
CA GLY A 360 -29.93 23.10 -19.98
C GLY A 360 -29.60 24.57 -19.72
N CYS A 361 -29.33 24.96 -18.48
CA CYS A 361 -28.99 26.33 -18.09
C CYS A 361 -27.49 26.53 -17.81
N HIS A 362 -26.77 25.48 -17.37
CA HIS A 362 -25.38 25.55 -17.01
C HIS A 362 -24.46 24.83 -18.00
N LEU A 363 -23.29 25.42 -18.25
CA LEU A 363 -22.21 24.73 -18.92
C LEU A 363 -21.54 23.76 -17.94
N ALA A 364 -21.48 22.49 -18.30
CA ALA A 364 -20.79 21.45 -17.58
C ALA A 364 -20.07 20.51 -18.57
N GLU A 365 -18.99 19.91 -18.14
CA GLU A 365 -18.21 18.97 -18.95
C GLU A 365 -19.08 17.74 -19.32
N GLY A 366 -18.96 17.28 -20.57
CA GLY A 366 -19.75 16.16 -21.10
C GLY A 366 -21.14 16.54 -21.65
N TYR A 367 -21.53 17.82 -21.60
CA TYR A 367 -22.80 18.34 -22.14
C TYR A 367 -22.56 19.39 -23.19
N ALA A 368 -23.61 19.67 -24.01
CA ALA A 368 -23.51 20.64 -25.10
C ALA A 368 -22.97 22.00 -24.65
N GLN A 369 -22.00 22.52 -25.40
CA GLN A 369 -21.21 23.73 -25.03
C GLN A 369 -21.81 25.02 -25.60
N GLU A 370 -23.12 25.06 -25.87
CA GLU A 370 -23.82 26.26 -26.32
C GLU A 370 -23.88 27.33 -25.21
N ALA A 371 -24.10 28.58 -25.57
CA ALA A 371 -24.26 29.65 -24.62
C ALA A 371 -25.43 29.40 -23.66
N LYS A 372 -25.17 29.50 -22.37
CA LYS A 372 -26.13 29.20 -21.29
C LYS A 372 -26.43 30.45 -20.47
N VAL A 373 -27.64 30.50 -19.89
CA VAL A 373 -28.06 31.61 -19.02
C VAL A 373 -27.45 31.58 -17.61
N GLY A 374 -27.08 30.38 -17.16
CA GLY A 374 -26.41 30.18 -15.87
C GLY A 374 -24.89 30.29 -15.96
N PRO A 375 -24.19 30.51 -14.83
CA PRO A 375 -22.74 30.50 -14.82
C PRO A 375 -22.17 29.13 -15.20
N ARG A 376 -20.94 29.14 -15.74
CA ARG A 376 -20.21 27.90 -16.04
C ARG A 376 -19.86 27.18 -14.74
N LEU A 377 -20.14 25.89 -14.69
CA LEU A 377 -19.90 25.03 -13.53
C LEU A 377 -18.60 24.22 -13.59
N ASN A 378 -17.95 24.20 -14.75
CA ASN A 378 -16.70 23.46 -14.95
C ASN A 378 -15.52 23.92 -14.09
N ARG A 379 -15.62 25.05 -13.40
CA ARG A 379 -14.61 25.58 -12.46
C ARG A 379 -15.23 25.99 -11.12
N ILE A 380 -16.31 25.35 -10.74
CA ILE A 380 -17.03 25.76 -9.51
C ILE A 380 -16.21 25.50 -8.25
N LYS A 381 -15.41 24.43 -8.23
CA LYS A 381 -14.56 24.05 -7.10
C LYS A 381 -13.53 25.14 -6.75
N SER A 382 -13.00 25.86 -7.74
CA SER A 382 -12.06 26.98 -7.52
C SER A 382 -12.73 28.30 -7.14
N LYS A 383 -14.07 28.39 -7.22
CA LYS A 383 -14.83 29.63 -7.01
C LYS A 383 -15.69 29.62 -5.76
N ALA A 384 -16.04 28.45 -5.26
CA ALA A 384 -16.99 28.32 -4.16
C ALA A 384 -16.55 27.23 -3.19
N ASP A 385 -16.66 27.52 -1.91
CA ASP A 385 -16.49 26.56 -0.84
C ASP A 385 -17.56 25.45 -0.94
N PRO A 386 -17.23 24.16 -0.69
CA PRO A 386 -18.18 23.07 -0.76
C PRO A 386 -19.42 23.25 0.12
N SER A 387 -19.28 23.82 1.32
CA SER A 387 -20.41 24.05 2.23
C SER A 387 -21.30 25.18 1.75
N TRP A 388 -20.71 26.22 1.12
CA TRP A 388 -21.47 27.27 0.47
C TRP A 388 -22.22 26.72 -0.74
N LEU A 389 -21.58 25.92 -1.58
CA LEU A 389 -22.19 25.32 -2.76
C LEU A 389 -23.38 24.42 -2.38
N TYR A 390 -23.23 23.64 -1.31
CA TYR A 390 -24.34 22.84 -0.77
C TYR A 390 -25.54 23.68 -0.35
N ARG A 391 -25.31 24.78 0.40
CA ARG A 391 -26.39 25.69 0.82
C ARG A 391 -27.06 26.38 -0.36
N TRP A 392 -26.27 26.79 -1.34
CA TRP A 392 -26.79 27.38 -2.58
C TRP A 392 -27.66 26.42 -3.37
N VAL A 393 -27.19 25.20 -3.59
CA VAL A 393 -27.96 24.15 -4.30
C VAL A 393 -29.25 23.80 -3.57
N LYS A 394 -29.21 23.76 -2.24
CA LYS A 394 -30.37 23.45 -1.40
C LYS A 394 -31.43 24.56 -1.43
N LYS A 395 -30.99 25.82 -1.25
CA LYS A 395 -31.89 26.98 -1.16
C LYS A 395 -31.21 28.24 -1.73
N PRO A 396 -31.21 28.42 -3.04
CA PRO A 396 -30.51 29.55 -3.67
C PRO A 396 -31.11 30.91 -3.29
N ARG A 397 -32.40 30.97 -2.97
CA ARG A 397 -33.08 32.21 -2.60
C ARG A 397 -32.80 32.70 -1.19
N ASP A 398 -32.32 31.85 -0.31
CA ASP A 398 -31.86 32.26 1.04
C ASP A 398 -30.63 33.20 0.92
N TYR A 399 -29.79 32.96 -0.08
CA TYR A 399 -28.63 33.80 -0.35
C TYR A 399 -28.93 34.97 -1.32
N LEU A 400 -29.62 34.69 -2.41
CA LEU A 400 -30.01 35.72 -3.41
C LEU A 400 -31.52 35.63 -3.72
N PRO A 401 -32.36 36.41 -3.01
CA PRO A 401 -33.83 36.31 -3.14
C PRO A 401 -34.39 36.47 -4.55
N LYS A 402 -33.68 37.22 -5.42
CA LYS A 402 -34.08 37.48 -6.82
C LYS A 402 -33.35 36.61 -7.85
N THR A 403 -32.69 35.54 -7.40
CA THR A 403 -31.98 34.65 -8.35
C THR A 403 -32.95 34.03 -9.37
N ARG A 404 -32.46 33.88 -10.61
CA ARG A 404 -33.17 33.17 -11.66
C ARG A 404 -33.06 31.64 -11.53
N MET A 405 -32.15 31.13 -10.70
CA MET A 405 -32.01 29.73 -10.43
C MET A 405 -33.27 29.21 -9.73
N PRO A 406 -33.92 28.15 -10.25
CA PRO A 406 -35.09 27.56 -9.60
C PRO A 406 -34.71 26.97 -8.23
N GLU A 407 -35.69 26.95 -7.33
CA GLU A 407 -35.59 26.18 -6.10
C GLU A 407 -36.18 24.80 -6.33
N PHE A 408 -35.32 23.79 -6.39
CA PHE A 408 -35.70 22.40 -6.70
C PHE A 408 -36.29 21.65 -5.51
N LYS A 409 -36.38 22.28 -4.32
CA LYS A 409 -36.90 21.70 -3.07
C LYS A 409 -36.17 20.42 -2.67
N PHE A 410 -34.88 20.36 -2.88
CA PHE A 410 -34.04 19.24 -2.55
C PHE A 410 -34.07 18.92 -1.05
N ASP A 411 -34.16 17.63 -0.72
CA ASP A 411 -33.82 17.15 0.61
C ASP A 411 -32.29 17.23 0.83
N GLU A 412 -31.83 16.86 2.02
CA GLU A 412 -30.39 16.94 2.35
C GLU A 412 -29.54 15.99 1.51
N LYS A 413 -30.07 14.81 1.18
CA LYS A 413 -29.35 13.81 0.39
C LYS A 413 -29.26 14.23 -1.08
N ASP A 414 -30.30 14.85 -1.62
CA ASP A 414 -30.35 15.36 -2.98
C ASP A 414 -29.40 16.55 -3.18
N ALA A 415 -29.48 17.52 -2.30
CA ALA A 415 -28.58 18.69 -2.33
C ALA A 415 -27.13 18.26 -2.19
N LEU A 416 -26.84 17.30 -1.31
CA LEU A 416 -25.51 16.75 -1.12
C LEU A 416 -25.01 16.01 -2.37
N GLY A 417 -25.90 15.21 -3.01
CA GLY A 417 -25.58 14.49 -4.23
C GLY A 417 -25.21 15.41 -5.37
N VAL A 418 -26.05 16.44 -5.63
CA VAL A 418 -25.78 17.45 -6.67
C VAL A 418 -24.49 18.21 -6.37
N THR A 419 -24.24 18.57 -5.12
CA THR A 419 -22.99 19.24 -4.71
C THR A 419 -21.79 18.35 -4.99
N ALA A 420 -21.83 17.08 -4.60
CA ALA A 420 -20.75 16.14 -4.85
C ALA A 420 -20.48 15.97 -6.36
N TYR A 421 -21.54 15.89 -7.18
CA TYR A 421 -21.39 15.80 -8.62
C TYR A 421 -20.74 17.08 -9.21
N LEU A 422 -21.16 18.26 -8.78
CA LEU A 422 -20.60 19.52 -9.26
C LEU A 422 -19.11 19.65 -8.90
N LEU A 423 -18.72 19.28 -7.69
CA LEU A 423 -17.32 19.25 -7.28
C LEU A 423 -16.52 18.23 -8.09
N ALA A 424 -17.09 17.06 -8.38
CA ALA A 424 -16.49 16.03 -9.21
C ALA A 424 -16.32 16.48 -10.68
N ALA A 425 -17.32 17.17 -11.23
CA ALA A 425 -17.32 17.66 -12.62
C ALA A 425 -16.48 18.94 -12.83
N SER A 426 -15.88 19.48 -11.77
CA SER A 426 -15.09 20.72 -11.85
C SER A 426 -13.65 20.43 -12.22
N GLU A 427 -13.13 21.18 -13.18
CA GLU A 427 -11.71 21.16 -13.55
C GLU A 427 -10.83 21.63 -12.38
N ASN A 428 -9.69 20.95 -12.15
CA ASN A 428 -8.75 21.27 -11.07
C ASN A 428 -7.69 22.32 -11.43
N ASN A 429 -7.64 22.78 -12.69
CA ASN A 429 -6.53 23.56 -13.22
C ASN A 429 -6.81 25.06 -13.25
N TYR A 430 -7.16 25.66 -12.12
CA TYR A 430 -7.16 27.12 -12.03
C TYR A 430 -6.07 27.57 -11.05
N GLU A 431 -4.97 28.06 -11.60
CA GLU A 431 -3.95 28.77 -10.84
C GLU A 431 -4.43 30.21 -10.62
N LEU A 432 -4.58 30.62 -9.37
CA LEU A 432 -4.75 32.01 -9.03
C LEU A 432 -3.44 32.74 -9.34
N PRO A 433 -3.48 33.99 -9.88
CA PRO A 433 -2.26 34.75 -10.04
C PRO A 433 -1.56 34.97 -8.69
N GLU A 434 -0.25 34.77 -8.65
CA GLU A 434 0.58 34.79 -7.44
C GLU A 434 0.48 36.08 -6.62
N LYS A 435 0.04 37.17 -7.23
CA LYS A 435 -0.21 38.45 -6.54
C LYS A 435 -1.45 39.14 -7.12
N PHE A 436 -2.38 39.45 -6.24
CA PHE A 436 -3.41 40.44 -6.54
C PHE A 436 -2.90 41.82 -6.14
N GLU A 437 -2.98 42.81 -7.05
CA GLU A 437 -2.83 44.18 -6.64
C GLU A 437 -3.95 44.54 -5.66
N SER A 438 -3.60 45.16 -4.55
CA SER A 438 -4.59 45.58 -3.57
C SER A 438 -5.55 46.58 -4.21
N GLY A 439 -6.82 46.19 -4.34
CA GLY A 439 -7.87 47.06 -4.85
C GLY A 439 -8.25 48.15 -3.86
N ASP A 440 -8.76 49.27 -4.37
CA ASP A 440 -9.31 50.36 -3.58
C ASP A 440 -10.79 50.06 -3.28
N ALA A 441 -11.08 49.74 -1.99
CA ALA A 441 -12.44 49.40 -1.55
C ALA A 441 -13.46 50.54 -1.77
N ASP A 442 -13.04 51.79 -1.69
CA ASP A 442 -13.93 52.95 -1.88
C ASP A 442 -14.23 53.23 -3.35
N LYS A 443 -13.31 52.89 -4.23
CA LYS A 443 -13.58 52.86 -5.67
C LYS A 443 -14.51 51.72 -6.05
N GLY A 444 -14.32 50.54 -5.45
CA GLY A 444 -15.19 49.39 -5.66
C GLY A 444 -16.64 49.61 -5.22
N LYS A 445 -16.89 50.43 -4.21
CA LYS A 445 -18.26 50.80 -3.78
C LYS A 445 -18.97 51.74 -4.74
N LYS A 446 -18.23 52.46 -5.59
CA LYS A 446 -18.78 53.43 -6.56
C LYS A 446 -19.07 52.81 -7.93
N LEU A 447 -18.59 51.59 -8.18
CA LEU A 447 -18.89 50.78 -9.36
C LEU A 447 -20.13 49.90 -9.08
#